data_45d84c3d083ff2cf0d267c9a43a1feb9
#
_entry.id   45d84c3d083ff2cf0d267c9a43a1feb9
#
_cell.length_a   1.000
_cell.length_b   1.000
_cell.length_c   1.000
_cell.angle_alpha   90.00
_cell.angle_beta   90.00
_cell.angle_gamma   90.00
#
_symmetry.space_group_name_H-M   'P 1'
#
loop_
_entity.id
_entity.type
_entity.pdbx_description
1 polymer ?
#
loop_
_entity_poly.entity_id
_entity_poly.type
_entity_poly.pdbx_seq_one_letter_code
_entity_poly.pdbx_strand_id
1 'polypeptide(L)'
;TGYDIFFFWVIRMVFSGYAHTGKAPFNTVLIHGLVRDSQGRKMSKSLGNGIDPLEIIDQYGADALRLTLITGNAPGNDMRFYNERVEASRNFANKVWNASRFILMNMKENVVEKPEDALLTPADRWILSAVNTLAKDVTENMDKFELGIAVQKVYDFIWDEFCDWYVELAKYRIWHAEEDQAAANCVLWVLKTVLGQALKLLHPFMPFITEEIYLALVPEEESLMMSSWPVYKEEWNFPADENVMEHIKAITKGIRNVRAEMDVPNSRKTKVYVVCQDEALYNGIEGMTESVKPLMNANEIIIEQTKEGVADNAVSVVVPDAVVYLPLEDLVDFEQELERLKKEEDRLNKEIKRAEGMLANERFVSKAPADKVQAERDKLEKYTEMLAQVKERMEGLGK
;
A
#
# COMPACT_ATOMS: atom_id res chain seq x y z
N THR A 1 -8.67 29.08 13.57
CA THR A 1 -7.76 30.23 13.66
C THR A 1 -6.37 29.80 14.06
N GLY A 2 -5.33 30.53 13.63
CA GLY A 2 -3.98 30.34 14.17
C GLY A 2 -3.86 30.84 15.62
N TYR A 3 -2.95 30.24 16.39
CA TYR A 3 -2.72 30.63 17.78
C TYR A 3 -2.16 32.05 17.92
N ASP A 4 -1.42 32.51 16.91
CA ASP A 4 -0.72 33.82 16.91
C ASP A 4 -1.65 35.03 16.76
N ILE A 5 -2.89 34.83 16.25
CA ILE A 5 -3.87 35.88 16.08
C ILE A 5 -5.11 35.71 16.96
N PHE A 6 -5.09 34.77 17.90
CA PHE A 6 -6.22 34.48 18.79
C PHE A 6 -6.71 35.73 19.54
N PHE A 7 -5.79 36.45 20.21
CA PHE A 7 -6.12 37.67 20.98
C PHE A 7 -6.55 38.85 20.11
N PHE A 8 -6.21 38.86 18.83
CA PHE A 8 -6.60 39.95 17.91
C PHE A 8 -7.84 39.65 17.12
N TRP A 9 -8.06 38.39 16.78
CA TRP A 9 -9.09 37.93 15.87
C TRP A 9 -10.31 37.35 16.61
N VAL A 10 -10.11 36.32 17.40
CA VAL A 10 -11.20 35.64 18.12
C VAL A 10 -11.83 36.53 19.17
N ILE A 11 -11.04 37.27 19.95
CA ILE A 11 -11.55 38.18 20.99
C ILE A 11 -12.48 39.23 20.38
N ARG A 12 -12.13 39.77 19.19
CA ARG A 12 -13.03 40.72 18.51
C ARG A 12 -14.34 40.10 18.10
N MET A 13 -14.35 38.86 17.63
CA MET A 13 -15.58 38.12 17.34
C MET A 13 -16.43 37.95 18.58
N VAL A 14 -15.82 37.56 19.71
CA VAL A 14 -16.52 37.33 20.98
C VAL A 14 -17.20 38.60 21.49
N PHE A 15 -16.46 39.71 21.69
CA PHE A 15 -17.06 40.91 22.24
C PHE A 15 -18.04 41.59 21.28
N SER A 16 -17.78 41.56 19.97
CA SER A 16 -18.71 42.11 18.97
C SER A 16 -20.00 41.30 18.94
N GLY A 17 -19.89 39.96 18.88
CA GLY A 17 -21.04 39.06 18.93
C GLY A 17 -21.90 39.28 20.19
N TYR A 18 -21.22 39.38 21.34
CA TYR A 18 -21.95 39.60 22.61
C TYR A 18 -22.58 40.97 22.69
N ALA A 19 -21.90 42.01 22.24
CA ALA A 19 -22.44 43.38 22.24
C ALA A 19 -23.68 43.53 21.34
N HIS A 20 -23.70 42.85 20.18
CA HIS A 20 -24.80 42.99 19.23
C HIS A 20 -25.98 42.00 19.43
N THR A 21 -25.70 40.78 19.96
CA THR A 21 -26.69 39.73 20.07
C THR A 21 -27.01 39.29 21.51
N GLY A 22 -26.22 39.74 22.48
CA GLY A 22 -26.32 39.29 23.87
C GLY A 22 -25.91 37.83 24.11
N LYS A 23 -25.32 37.17 23.09
CA LYS A 23 -24.95 35.76 23.15
C LYS A 23 -23.53 35.55 22.67
N ALA A 24 -22.88 34.48 23.14
CA ALA A 24 -21.62 34.03 22.58
C ALA A 24 -21.78 33.62 21.10
N PRO A 25 -20.92 34.07 20.20
CA PRO A 25 -21.04 33.80 18.77
C PRO A 25 -20.76 32.33 18.39
N PHE A 26 -20.03 31.60 19.23
CA PHE A 26 -19.68 30.19 19.04
C PHE A 26 -19.31 29.54 20.38
N ASN A 27 -19.37 28.21 20.44
CA ASN A 27 -19.03 27.43 21.64
C ASN A 27 -17.62 26.85 21.59
N THR A 28 -17.06 26.70 20.38
CA THR A 28 -15.78 26.04 20.15
C THR A 28 -14.87 26.91 19.30
N VAL A 29 -13.59 26.94 19.65
CA VAL A 29 -12.52 27.58 18.85
C VAL A 29 -11.48 26.53 18.51
N LEU A 30 -11.41 26.17 17.24
CA LEU A 30 -10.34 25.29 16.74
C LEU A 30 -9.09 26.11 16.45
N ILE A 31 -8.01 25.79 17.15
CA ILE A 31 -6.71 26.43 16.96
C ILE A 31 -5.83 25.52 16.12
N HIS A 32 -5.45 25.98 14.93
CA HIS A 32 -4.52 25.28 14.05
C HIS A 32 -3.09 25.83 14.18
N GLY A 33 -2.10 25.02 13.80
CA GLY A 33 -0.72 25.43 13.69
C GLY A 33 -0.46 26.31 12.47
N LEU A 34 0.75 26.86 12.36
CA LEU A 34 1.17 27.66 11.21
C LEU A 34 1.94 26.78 10.22
N VAL A 35 1.78 27.12 8.94
CA VAL A 35 2.60 26.55 7.87
C VAL A 35 3.94 27.31 7.85
N ARG A 36 5.04 26.57 7.98
CA ARG A 36 6.42 27.07 7.98
C ARG A 36 7.16 26.60 6.73
N ASP A 37 8.23 27.27 6.39
CA ASP A 37 9.11 26.83 5.30
C ASP A 37 9.80 25.48 5.63
N SER A 38 10.53 24.91 4.69
CA SER A 38 11.23 23.63 4.85
C SER A 38 12.28 23.64 5.97
N GLN A 39 12.78 24.82 6.35
CA GLN A 39 13.70 25.00 7.46
C GLN A 39 13.00 25.23 8.82
N GLY A 40 11.66 25.28 8.82
CA GLY A 40 10.85 25.51 10.02
C GLY A 40 10.72 26.99 10.41
N ARG A 41 11.11 27.92 9.55
CA ARG A 41 10.98 29.36 9.82
C ARG A 41 9.57 29.84 9.48
N LYS A 42 9.06 30.81 10.21
CA LYS A 42 7.80 31.48 9.88
C LYS A 42 7.93 32.17 8.52
N MET A 43 6.97 31.94 7.63
CA MET A 43 6.93 32.60 6.34
C MET A 43 6.63 34.10 6.51
N SER A 44 7.38 34.95 5.82
CA SER A 44 7.15 36.38 5.81
C SER A 44 7.62 37.02 4.52
N LYS A 45 6.99 38.14 4.16
CA LYS A 45 7.38 38.93 2.98
C LYS A 45 8.83 39.44 3.05
N SER A 46 9.29 39.78 4.25
CA SER A 46 10.66 40.31 4.47
C SER A 46 11.75 39.23 4.30
N LEU A 47 11.43 37.95 4.53
CA LEU A 47 12.36 36.84 4.31
C LEU A 47 12.29 36.29 2.90
N GLY A 48 11.28 36.65 2.11
CA GLY A 48 11.09 36.13 0.76
C GLY A 48 10.87 34.61 0.71
N ASN A 49 10.48 34.00 1.84
CA ASN A 49 10.27 32.55 1.97
C ASN A 49 8.79 32.14 1.95
N GLY A 50 7.92 33.05 1.51
CA GLY A 50 6.50 32.77 1.30
C GLY A 50 6.31 31.86 0.08
N ILE A 51 5.41 30.91 0.21
CA ILE A 51 4.99 30.03 -0.90
C ILE A 51 3.65 30.53 -1.40
N ASP A 52 3.55 30.80 -2.71
CA ASP A 52 2.29 31.16 -3.32
C ASP A 52 1.44 29.90 -3.54
N PRO A 53 0.27 29.78 -2.89
CA PRO A 53 -0.59 28.62 -3.06
C PRO A 53 -1.09 28.46 -4.50
N LEU A 54 -1.22 29.55 -5.27
CA LEU A 54 -1.67 29.47 -6.67
C LEU A 54 -0.63 28.78 -7.56
N GLU A 55 0.66 29.07 -7.36
CA GLU A 55 1.73 28.37 -8.07
C GLU A 55 1.73 26.86 -7.77
N ILE A 56 1.46 26.48 -6.52
CA ILE A 56 1.36 25.08 -6.11
C ILE A 56 0.11 24.41 -6.74
N ILE A 57 -1.01 25.13 -6.78
CA ILE A 57 -2.24 24.65 -7.42
C ILE A 57 -2.04 24.42 -8.92
N ASP A 58 -1.36 25.34 -9.61
CA ASP A 58 -1.07 25.21 -11.03
C ASP A 58 -0.18 24.01 -11.36
N GLN A 59 0.75 23.65 -10.44
CA GLN A 59 1.68 22.54 -10.62
C GLN A 59 1.11 21.18 -10.23
N TYR A 60 0.34 21.11 -9.12
CA TYR A 60 -0.06 19.86 -8.48
C TYR A 60 -1.57 19.66 -8.37
N GLY A 61 -2.36 20.71 -8.57
CA GLY A 61 -3.80 20.72 -8.37
C GLY A 61 -4.23 21.12 -6.96
N ALA A 62 -5.45 21.68 -6.86
CA ALA A 62 -5.99 22.20 -5.61
C ALA A 62 -6.18 21.10 -4.55
N ASP A 63 -6.67 19.92 -4.95
CA ASP A 63 -6.89 18.79 -4.04
C ASP A 63 -5.60 18.28 -3.42
N ALA A 64 -4.49 18.26 -4.18
CA ALA A 64 -3.19 17.86 -3.65
C ALA A 64 -2.69 18.81 -2.56
N LEU A 65 -2.83 20.11 -2.77
CA LEU A 65 -2.47 21.10 -1.76
C LEU A 65 -3.37 20.99 -0.52
N ARG A 66 -4.69 20.85 -0.71
CA ARG A 66 -5.65 20.71 0.40
C ARG A 66 -5.36 19.49 1.25
N LEU A 67 -5.15 18.32 0.63
CA LEU A 67 -4.80 17.09 1.31
C LEU A 67 -3.48 17.24 2.10
N THR A 68 -2.46 17.83 1.49
CA THR A 68 -1.15 18.06 2.13
C THR A 68 -1.28 18.93 3.39
N LEU A 69 -2.12 19.96 3.36
CA LEU A 69 -2.29 20.88 4.48
C LEU A 69 -3.03 20.26 5.68
N ILE A 70 -3.81 19.21 5.47
CA ILE A 70 -4.57 18.53 6.53
C ILE A 70 -3.84 17.29 7.03
N THR A 71 -3.18 16.53 6.15
CA THR A 71 -2.55 15.25 6.49
C THR A 71 -1.38 15.43 7.46
N GLY A 72 -1.39 14.66 8.55
CA GLY A 72 -0.33 14.65 9.56
C GLY A 72 -0.30 15.88 10.45
N ASN A 73 -1.37 16.69 10.44
CA ASN A 73 -1.52 17.82 11.33
C ASN A 73 -2.33 17.45 12.57
N ALA A 74 -1.80 17.83 13.74
CA ALA A 74 -2.56 17.86 15.00
C ALA A 74 -2.92 19.30 15.34
N PRO A 75 -4.06 19.55 16.01
CA PRO A 75 -4.45 20.89 16.45
C PRO A 75 -3.32 21.61 17.21
N GLY A 76 -3.08 22.87 16.89
CA GLY A 76 -2.06 23.71 17.53
C GLY A 76 -0.60 23.46 17.11
N ASN A 77 -0.31 22.42 16.33
CA ASN A 77 1.04 22.10 15.90
C ASN A 77 1.38 22.73 14.54
N ASP A 78 2.54 23.38 14.46
CA ASP A 78 3.06 23.91 13.21
C ASP A 78 3.51 22.79 12.27
N MET A 79 3.31 23.00 10.96
CA MET A 79 3.79 22.08 9.94
C MET A 79 4.87 22.72 9.07
N ARG A 80 5.84 21.92 8.64
CA ARG A 80 6.79 22.32 7.60
C ARG A 80 6.23 21.94 6.23
N PHE A 81 6.31 22.88 5.30
CA PHE A 81 5.88 22.66 3.92
C PHE A 81 7.04 22.12 3.08
N TYR A 82 6.78 21.05 2.36
CA TYR A 82 7.68 20.42 1.39
C TYR A 82 6.93 20.10 0.14
N ASN A 83 7.52 20.38 -1.03
CA ASN A 83 6.91 20.07 -2.33
C ASN A 83 6.72 18.56 -2.53
N GLU A 84 7.60 17.73 -1.99
CA GLU A 84 7.54 16.27 -2.05
C GLU A 84 6.26 15.72 -1.39
N ARG A 85 5.76 16.39 -0.35
CA ARG A 85 4.48 16.03 0.29
C ARG A 85 3.28 16.35 -0.61
N VAL A 86 3.35 17.47 -1.35
CA VAL A 86 2.30 17.82 -2.31
C VAL A 86 2.31 16.86 -3.50
N GLU A 87 3.50 16.46 -3.94
CA GLU A 87 3.66 15.45 -4.98
C GLU A 87 3.10 14.08 -4.55
N ALA A 88 3.33 13.66 -3.32
CA ALA A 88 2.73 12.44 -2.75
C ALA A 88 1.19 12.53 -2.73
N SER A 89 0.63 13.68 -2.34
CA SER A 89 -0.81 13.92 -2.37
C SER A 89 -1.40 13.91 -3.79
N ARG A 90 -0.67 14.44 -4.78
CA ARG A 90 -1.04 14.33 -6.20
C ARG A 90 -1.02 12.87 -6.68
N ASN A 91 -0.01 12.10 -6.27
CA ASN A 91 0.08 10.68 -6.62
C ASN A 91 -1.07 9.87 -6.01
N PHE A 92 -1.53 10.24 -4.81
CA PHE A 92 -2.75 9.68 -4.23
C PHE A 92 -3.98 10.00 -5.08
N ALA A 93 -4.16 11.27 -5.49
CA ALA A 93 -5.25 11.65 -6.39
C ALA A 93 -5.22 10.83 -7.69
N ASN A 94 -4.05 10.66 -8.29
CA ASN A 94 -3.87 9.83 -9.49
C ASN A 94 -4.23 8.35 -9.25
N LYS A 95 -3.92 7.81 -8.07
CA LYS A 95 -4.29 6.42 -7.72
C LYS A 95 -5.81 6.26 -7.60
N VAL A 96 -6.47 7.21 -6.92
CA VAL A 96 -7.94 7.25 -6.83
C VAL A 96 -8.57 7.33 -8.23
N TRP A 97 -8.07 8.24 -9.08
CA TRP A 97 -8.55 8.40 -10.45
C TRP A 97 -8.41 7.11 -11.27
N ASN A 98 -7.25 6.47 -11.23
CA ASN A 98 -6.98 5.26 -12.01
C ASN A 98 -7.84 4.08 -11.54
N ALA A 99 -8.02 3.89 -10.24
CA ALA A 99 -8.91 2.87 -9.69
C ALA A 99 -10.37 3.13 -10.10
N SER A 100 -10.83 4.37 -10.00
CA SER A 100 -12.17 4.77 -10.41
C SER A 100 -12.39 4.57 -11.91
N ARG A 101 -11.41 4.93 -12.73
CA ARG A 101 -11.46 4.71 -14.18
C ARG A 101 -11.56 3.23 -14.52
N PHE A 102 -10.80 2.36 -13.84
CA PHE A 102 -10.91 0.91 -14.02
C PHE A 102 -12.34 0.43 -13.72
N ILE A 103 -12.93 0.86 -12.62
CA ILE A 103 -14.29 0.49 -12.23
C ILE A 103 -15.32 0.97 -13.26
N LEU A 104 -15.28 2.27 -13.61
CA LEU A 104 -16.21 2.87 -14.56
C LEU A 104 -16.15 2.21 -15.96
N MET A 105 -14.96 1.83 -16.42
CA MET A 105 -14.80 1.16 -17.70
C MET A 105 -15.45 -0.23 -17.72
N ASN A 106 -15.46 -0.94 -16.59
CA ASN A 106 -16.06 -2.26 -16.48
C ASN A 106 -17.58 -2.22 -16.16
N MET A 107 -18.10 -1.06 -15.75
CA MET A 107 -19.53 -0.87 -15.48
C MET A 107 -20.36 -0.47 -16.71
N LYS A 108 -19.73 -0.10 -17.83
CA LYS A 108 -20.36 0.62 -18.97
C LYS A 108 -21.61 0.00 -19.57
N GLU A 109 -21.86 -1.29 -19.39
CA GLU A 109 -22.99 -2.00 -20.01
C GLU A 109 -23.79 -2.84 -18.99
N ASN A 110 -23.42 -2.80 -17.72
CA ASN A 110 -24.02 -3.65 -16.69
C ASN A 110 -24.94 -2.84 -15.78
N VAL A 111 -26.17 -3.31 -15.62
CA VAL A 111 -27.04 -2.84 -14.54
C VAL A 111 -26.48 -3.40 -13.22
N VAL A 112 -25.96 -2.48 -12.40
CA VAL A 112 -25.31 -2.86 -11.14
C VAL A 112 -26.33 -2.75 -10.02
N GLU A 113 -27.07 -3.83 -9.82
CA GLU A 113 -28.06 -3.97 -8.73
C GLU A 113 -27.42 -4.66 -7.51
N LYS A 114 -28.04 -4.44 -6.33
CA LYS A 114 -27.61 -5.14 -5.10
C LYS A 114 -27.73 -6.65 -5.31
N PRO A 115 -26.64 -7.44 -5.15
CA PRO A 115 -26.70 -8.87 -5.28
C PRO A 115 -27.43 -9.53 -4.09
N GLU A 116 -27.79 -10.80 -4.25
CA GLU A 116 -28.13 -11.65 -3.11
C GLU A 116 -26.90 -11.83 -2.21
N ASP A 117 -27.11 -11.83 -0.89
CA ASP A 117 -26.02 -11.92 0.09
C ASP A 117 -25.19 -13.22 -0.05
N ALA A 118 -25.79 -14.29 -0.61
CA ALA A 118 -25.11 -15.56 -0.89
C ALA A 118 -24.02 -15.46 -1.97
N LEU A 119 -24.07 -14.43 -2.83
CA LEU A 119 -23.06 -14.20 -3.87
C LEU A 119 -21.82 -13.43 -3.36
N LEU A 120 -21.89 -12.86 -2.16
CA LEU A 120 -20.78 -12.14 -1.57
C LEU A 120 -19.69 -13.11 -1.11
N THR A 121 -18.49 -12.93 -1.59
CA THR A 121 -17.29 -13.65 -1.12
C THR A 121 -16.80 -13.08 0.22
N PRO A 122 -15.91 -13.78 0.94
CA PRO A 122 -15.26 -13.19 2.13
C PRO A 122 -14.57 -11.85 1.84
N ALA A 123 -13.95 -11.67 0.67
CA ALA A 123 -13.35 -10.39 0.28
C ALA A 123 -14.39 -9.27 0.11
N ASP A 124 -15.57 -9.58 -0.41
CA ASP A 124 -16.65 -8.61 -0.56
C ASP A 124 -17.20 -8.15 0.80
N ARG A 125 -17.46 -9.12 1.68
CA ARG A 125 -17.92 -8.83 3.04
C ARG A 125 -16.88 -8.06 3.83
N TRP A 126 -15.61 -8.46 3.74
CA TRP A 126 -14.51 -7.73 4.37
C TRP A 126 -14.46 -6.26 3.95
N ILE A 127 -14.47 -5.95 2.64
CA ILE A 127 -14.30 -4.56 2.20
C ILE A 127 -15.54 -3.70 2.51
N LEU A 128 -16.75 -4.30 2.52
CA LEU A 128 -17.97 -3.64 2.99
C LEU A 128 -17.89 -3.34 4.48
N SER A 129 -17.38 -4.26 5.29
CA SER A 129 -17.17 -4.08 6.71
C SER A 129 -16.09 -3.02 7.00
N ALA A 130 -15.01 -3.03 6.24
CA ALA A 130 -13.93 -2.07 6.38
C ALA A 130 -14.38 -0.63 6.07
N VAL A 131 -15.12 -0.40 4.97
CA VAL A 131 -15.65 0.94 4.66
C VAL A 131 -16.72 1.39 5.65
N ASN A 132 -17.49 0.45 6.19
CA ASN A 132 -18.49 0.69 7.22
C ASN A 132 -17.87 1.16 8.54
N THR A 133 -16.82 0.48 8.99
CA THR A 133 -15.99 0.85 10.15
C THR A 133 -15.30 2.19 9.91
N LEU A 134 -14.76 2.42 8.71
CA LEU A 134 -14.17 3.69 8.31
C LEU A 134 -15.16 4.85 8.46
N ALA A 135 -16.41 4.67 8.02
CA ALA A 135 -17.43 5.73 8.13
C ALA A 135 -17.68 6.15 9.59
N LYS A 136 -17.73 5.19 10.50
CA LYS A 136 -17.84 5.44 11.95
C LYS A 136 -16.62 6.18 12.46
N ASP A 137 -15.44 5.65 12.20
CA ASP A 137 -14.17 6.19 12.70
C ASP A 137 -13.90 7.62 12.20
N VAL A 138 -14.15 7.88 10.92
CA VAL A 138 -13.99 9.22 10.33
C VAL A 138 -14.93 10.20 10.96
N THR A 139 -16.20 9.82 11.12
CA THR A 139 -17.22 10.68 11.76
C THR A 139 -16.81 11.03 13.19
N GLU A 140 -16.43 10.04 14.01
CA GLU A 140 -15.99 10.26 15.38
C GLU A 140 -14.77 11.17 15.49
N ASN A 141 -13.79 11.01 14.59
CA ASN A 141 -12.59 11.86 14.58
C ASN A 141 -12.90 13.29 14.11
N MET A 142 -13.79 13.46 13.12
CA MET A 142 -14.23 14.78 12.68
C MET A 142 -15.00 15.52 13.78
N ASP A 143 -15.87 14.83 14.52
CA ASP A 143 -16.60 15.40 15.66
C ASP A 143 -15.68 15.86 16.80
N LYS A 144 -14.52 15.20 16.94
CA LYS A 144 -13.46 15.59 17.88
C LYS A 144 -12.49 16.64 17.32
N PHE A 145 -12.69 17.11 16.09
CA PHE A 145 -11.79 18.00 15.36
C PHE A 145 -10.40 17.39 15.08
N GLU A 146 -10.28 16.07 15.09
CA GLU A 146 -9.06 15.32 14.77
C GLU A 146 -8.95 15.08 13.25
N LEU A 147 -8.99 16.17 12.46
CA LEU A 147 -9.11 16.13 11.00
C LEU A 147 -7.93 15.41 10.33
N GLY A 148 -6.72 15.56 10.89
CA GLY A 148 -5.53 14.87 10.39
C GLY A 148 -5.63 13.35 10.54
N ILE A 149 -6.24 12.85 11.63
CA ILE A 149 -6.48 11.42 11.86
C ILE A 149 -7.60 10.93 10.93
N ALA A 150 -8.69 11.69 10.83
CA ALA A 150 -9.80 11.34 9.96
C ALA A 150 -9.35 11.15 8.50
N VAL A 151 -8.62 12.12 7.95
CA VAL A 151 -8.16 12.04 6.55
C VAL A 151 -7.12 10.93 6.34
N GLN A 152 -6.25 10.66 7.34
CA GLN A 152 -5.28 9.57 7.25
C GLN A 152 -5.97 8.20 7.15
N LYS A 153 -7.02 7.97 7.95
CA LYS A 153 -7.82 6.74 7.86
C LYS A 153 -8.45 6.56 6.48
N VAL A 154 -8.98 7.63 5.89
CA VAL A 154 -9.53 7.58 4.51
C VAL A 154 -8.43 7.29 3.49
N TYR A 155 -7.27 7.91 3.65
CA TYR A 155 -6.11 7.69 2.79
C TYR A 155 -5.66 6.22 2.84
N ASP A 156 -5.42 5.69 4.05
CA ASP A 156 -4.94 4.32 4.26
C ASP A 156 -5.96 3.29 3.71
N PHE A 157 -7.24 3.49 3.98
CA PHE A 157 -8.29 2.63 3.43
C PHE A 157 -8.30 2.60 1.90
N ILE A 158 -8.27 3.78 1.25
CA ILE A 158 -8.32 3.84 -0.21
C ILE A 158 -7.04 3.26 -0.81
N TRP A 159 -5.89 3.62 -0.25
CA TRP A 159 -4.59 3.20 -0.80
C TRP A 159 -4.35 1.72 -0.58
N ASP A 160 -4.37 1.28 0.68
CA ASP A 160 -3.96 -0.07 1.05
C ASP A 160 -5.09 -1.09 0.86
N GLU A 161 -6.27 -0.84 1.48
CA GLU A 161 -7.33 -1.84 1.51
C GLU A 161 -8.08 -1.93 0.18
N PHE A 162 -8.53 -0.79 -0.33
CA PHE A 162 -9.36 -0.77 -1.53
C PHE A 162 -8.52 -0.99 -2.81
N CYS A 163 -7.48 -0.16 -3.04
CA CYS A 163 -6.73 -0.23 -4.30
C CYS A 163 -5.76 -1.40 -4.35
N ASP A 164 -4.97 -1.64 -3.29
CA ASP A 164 -3.91 -2.64 -3.33
C ASP A 164 -4.42 -4.08 -3.13
N TRP A 165 -5.59 -4.23 -2.48
CA TRP A 165 -6.16 -5.53 -2.22
C TRP A 165 -7.48 -5.77 -2.96
N TYR A 166 -8.53 -5.01 -2.62
CA TYR A 166 -9.87 -5.37 -3.11
C TYR A 166 -10.01 -5.24 -4.63
N VAL A 167 -9.52 -4.16 -5.21
CA VAL A 167 -9.54 -3.97 -6.67
C VAL A 167 -8.78 -5.09 -7.39
N GLU A 168 -7.65 -5.54 -6.84
CA GLU A 168 -6.87 -6.64 -7.42
C GLU A 168 -7.62 -7.98 -7.34
N LEU A 169 -8.25 -8.28 -6.19
CA LEU A 169 -9.07 -9.47 -6.01
C LEU A 169 -10.31 -9.49 -6.93
N ALA A 170 -10.88 -8.32 -7.17
CA ALA A 170 -12.05 -8.14 -8.02
C ALA A 170 -11.78 -8.50 -9.50
N LYS A 171 -10.54 -8.31 -9.98
CA LYS A 171 -10.18 -8.50 -11.40
C LYS A 171 -10.54 -9.87 -11.93
N TYR A 172 -10.32 -10.92 -11.16
CA TYR A 172 -10.61 -12.28 -11.63
C TYR A 172 -12.07 -12.42 -12.06
N ARG A 173 -13.02 -12.04 -11.19
CA ARG A 173 -14.46 -12.15 -11.49
C ARG A 173 -14.91 -11.22 -12.61
N ILE A 174 -14.29 -10.04 -12.72
CA ILE A 174 -14.59 -9.09 -13.80
C ILE A 174 -14.13 -9.66 -15.16
N TRP A 175 -12.93 -10.25 -15.22
CA TRP A 175 -12.36 -10.77 -16.46
C TRP A 175 -12.98 -12.10 -16.91
N HIS A 176 -13.64 -12.82 -15.99
CA HIS A 176 -14.35 -14.08 -16.28
C HIS A 176 -15.88 -13.91 -16.26
N ALA A 177 -16.36 -12.70 -16.58
CA ALA A 177 -17.79 -12.37 -16.59
C ALA A 177 -18.58 -13.24 -17.58
N GLU A 178 -17.97 -13.71 -18.66
CA GLU A 178 -18.61 -14.64 -19.62
C GLU A 178 -18.91 -16.01 -19.01
N GLU A 179 -18.14 -16.45 -18.00
CA GLU A 179 -18.31 -17.72 -17.31
C GLU A 179 -19.32 -17.60 -16.15
N ASP A 180 -19.29 -16.46 -15.42
CA ASP A 180 -20.20 -16.18 -14.29
C ASP A 180 -20.56 -14.68 -14.22
N GLN A 181 -21.63 -14.33 -14.94
CA GLN A 181 -22.15 -12.95 -14.98
C GLN A 181 -22.69 -12.49 -13.61
N ALA A 182 -23.22 -13.41 -12.79
CA ALA A 182 -23.75 -13.07 -11.47
C ALA A 182 -22.61 -12.68 -10.51
N ALA A 183 -21.50 -13.41 -10.51
CA ALA A 183 -20.30 -13.05 -9.73
C ALA A 183 -19.69 -11.75 -10.21
N ALA A 184 -19.65 -11.50 -11.53
CA ALA A 184 -19.14 -10.24 -12.09
C ALA A 184 -20.02 -9.04 -11.68
N ASN A 185 -21.33 -9.17 -11.77
CA ASN A 185 -22.25 -8.12 -11.33
C ASN A 185 -22.15 -7.86 -9.82
N CYS A 186 -22.00 -8.91 -9.01
CA CYS A 186 -21.82 -8.81 -7.58
C CYS A 186 -20.58 -7.95 -7.24
N VAL A 187 -19.43 -8.28 -7.81
CA VAL A 187 -18.19 -7.54 -7.52
C VAL A 187 -18.24 -6.11 -8.03
N LEU A 188 -18.89 -5.84 -9.15
CA LEU A 188 -19.10 -4.48 -9.66
C LEU A 188 -19.98 -3.65 -8.72
N TRP A 189 -21.04 -4.26 -8.16
CA TRP A 189 -21.86 -3.60 -7.15
C TRP A 189 -21.06 -3.24 -5.90
N VAL A 190 -20.24 -4.16 -5.40
CA VAL A 190 -19.39 -3.89 -4.22
C VAL A 190 -18.39 -2.79 -4.52
N LEU A 191 -17.71 -2.83 -5.68
CA LEU A 191 -16.79 -1.78 -6.11
C LEU A 191 -17.46 -0.40 -6.19
N LYS A 192 -18.65 -0.33 -6.82
CA LYS A 192 -19.46 0.91 -6.90
C LYS A 192 -19.80 1.43 -5.52
N THR A 193 -20.31 0.56 -4.66
CA THR A 193 -20.77 0.90 -3.32
C THR A 193 -19.64 1.41 -2.45
N VAL A 194 -18.53 0.66 -2.38
CA VAL A 194 -17.37 1.01 -1.56
C VAL A 194 -16.69 2.28 -2.06
N LEU A 195 -16.48 2.41 -3.38
CA LEU A 195 -15.94 3.64 -3.96
C LEU A 195 -16.83 4.84 -3.64
N GLY A 196 -18.15 4.72 -3.81
CA GLY A 196 -19.09 5.80 -3.52
C GLY A 196 -19.03 6.25 -2.06
N GLN A 197 -18.96 5.31 -1.09
CA GLN A 197 -18.79 5.64 0.33
C GLN A 197 -17.44 6.31 0.60
N ALA A 198 -16.35 5.77 0.03
CA ALA A 198 -15.01 6.32 0.22
C ALA A 198 -14.88 7.74 -0.37
N LEU A 199 -15.48 8.01 -1.55
CA LEU A 199 -15.52 9.34 -2.14
C LEU A 199 -16.27 10.35 -1.26
N LYS A 200 -17.39 9.95 -0.65
CA LYS A 200 -18.14 10.80 0.29
C LYS A 200 -17.29 11.18 1.52
N LEU A 201 -16.55 10.21 2.07
CA LEU A 201 -15.67 10.45 3.23
C LEU A 201 -14.44 11.30 2.86
N LEU A 202 -13.94 11.19 1.61
CA LEU A 202 -12.80 11.96 1.12
C LEU A 202 -13.19 13.38 0.70
N HIS A 203 -14.44 13.63 0.30
CA HIS A 203 -14.90 14.87 -0.31
C HIS A 203 -14.60 16.14 0.50
N PRO A 204 -14.74 16.20 1.82
CA PRO A 204 -14.39 17.39 2.59
C PRO A 204 -12.92 17.82 2.42
N PHE A 205 -12.04 16.89 2.10
CA PHE A 205 -10.59 17.10 1.97
C PHE A 205 -10.17 17.33 0.52
N MET A 206 -10.76 16.61 -0.43
CA MET A 206 -10.44 16.63 -1.86
C MET A 206 -11.72 16.78 -2.71
N PRO A 207 -12.36 17.96 -2.68
CA PRO A 207 -13.71 18.13 -3.26
C PRO A 207 -13.77 18.02 -4.78
N PHE A 208 -12.70 18.40 -5.52
CA PHE A 208 -12.79 18.49 -6.98
C PHE A 208 -12.74 17.10 -7.63
N ILE A 209 -11.74 16.28 -7.30
CA ILE A 209 -11.61 14.94 -7.88
C ILE A 209 -12.74 14.02 -7.45
N THR A 210 -13.19 14.13 -6.19
CA THR A 210 -14.27 13.27 -5.68
C THR A 210 -15.61 13.61 -6.32
N GLU A 211 -15.90 14.88 -6.57
CA GLU A 211 -17.09 15.30 -7.30
C GLU A 211 -17.12 14.73 -8.71
N GLU A 212 -16.03 14.93 -9.47
CA GLU A 212 -15.90 14.47 -10.85
C GLU A 212 -16.09 12.96 -10.99
N ILE A 213 -15.44 12.19 -10.10
CA ILE A 213 -15.57 10.73 -10.11
C ILE A 213 -16.98 10.30 -9.70
N TYR A 214 -17.54 10.94 -8.67
CA TYR A 214 -18.83 10.55 -8.11
C TYR A 214 -19.97 10.76 -9.11
N LEU A 215 -20.00 11.88 -9.83
CA LEU A 215 -20.99 12.14 -10.87
C LEU A 215 -20.88 11.18 -12.05
N ALA A 216 -19.69 10.68 -12.34
CA ALA A 216 -19.53 9.61 -13.32
C ALA A 216 -20.00 8.24 -12.80
N LEU A 217 -19.92 8.00 -11.48
CA LEU A 217 -20.32 6.76 -10.82
C LEU A 217 -21.83 6.68 -10.55
N VAL A 218 -22.47 7.83 -10.26
CA VAL A 218 -23.87 8.00 -9.87
C VAL A 218 -24.48 9.16 -10.67
N PRO A 219 -24.65 9.00 -11.99
CA PRO A 219 -25.07 10.09 -12.88
C PRO A 219 -26.48 10.62 -12.62
N GLU A 220 -27.27 9.94 -11.82
CA GLU A 220 -28.60 10.36 -11.39
C GLU A 220 -28.58 11.41 -10.27
N GLU A 221 -27.46 11.62 -9.58
CA GLU A 221 -27.33 12.66 -8.55
C GLU A 221 -26.78 13.97 -9.13
N GLU A 222 -27.21 15.10 -8.57
CA GLU A 222 -26.80 16.44 -9.03
C GLU A 222 -25.39 16.80 -8.55
N SER A 223 -25.03 16.40 -7.34
CA SER A 223 -23.73 16.67 -6.72
C SER A 223 -23.46 15.74 -5.56
N LEU A 224 -22.23 15.31 -5.38
CA LEU A 224 -21.79 14.55 -4.20
C LEU A 224 -22.02 15.35 -2.91
N MET A 225 -21.83 16.68 -2.97
CA MET A 225 -22.05 17.56 -1.82
C MET A 225 -23.48 17.49 -1.28
N MET A 226 -24.47 17.16 -2.11
CA MET A 226 -25.88 17.02 -1.71
C MET A 226 -26.21 15.61 -1.22
N SER A 227 -25.32 14.65 -1.38
CA SER A 227 -25.52 13.27 -0.97
C SER A 227 -25.46 13.12 0.57
N SER A 228 -26.11 12.06 1.08
CA SER A 228 -26.07 11.77 2.51
C SER A 228 -24.69 11.31 2.96
N TRP A 229 -24.27 11.79 4.14
CA TRP A 229 -23.03 11.33 4.79
C TRP A 229 -23.11 9.84 5.11
N PRO A 230 -22.02 9.06 4.92
CA PRO A 230 -21.98 7.65 5.27
C PRO A 230 -22.24 7.39 6.75
N VAL A 231 -23.11 6.43 7.03
CA VAL A 231 -23.47 6.04 8.39
C VAL A 231 -23.17 4.56 8.60
N TYR A 232 -22.62 4.23 9.76
CA TYR A 232 -22.36 2.84 10.16
C TYR A 232 -23.65 2.03 10.16
N LYS A 233 -23.58 0.80 9.62
CA LYS A 233 -24.68 -0.16 9.51
C LYS A 233 -24.26 -1.48 10.14
N GLU A 234 -25.03 -1.98 11.09
CA GLU A 234 -24.72 -3.25 11.76
C GLU A 234 -24.76 -4.44 10.81
N GLU A 235 -25.62 -4.40 9.79
CA GLU A 235 -25.71 -5.46 8.77
C GLU A 235 -24.45 -5.58 7.87
N TRP A 236 -23.53 -4.61 7.94
CA TRP A 236 -22.26 -4.64 7.23
C TRP A 236 -21.07 -4.89 8.17
N ASN A 237 -21.30 -5.50 9.30
CA ASN A 237 -20.27 -5.89 10.25
C ASN A 237 -19.95 -7.38 10.10
N PHE A 238 -18.84 -7.70 9.46
CA PHE A 238 -18.43 -9.07 9.12
C PHE A 238 -17.06 -9.44 9.73
N PRO A 239 -16.93 -9.54 11.04
CA PRO A 239 -15.64 -9.75 11.71
C PRO A 239 -14.98 -11.10 11.35
N ALA A 240 -15.75 -12.14 11.01
CA ALA A 240 -15.20 -13.41 10.58
C ALA A 240 -14.48 -13.29 9.22
N ASP A 241 -15.08 -12.59 8.27
CA ASP A 241 -14.50 -12.37 6.95
C ASP A 241 -13.31 -11.39 7.00
N GLU A 242 -13.33 -10.41 7.90
CA GLU A 242 -12.16 -9.56 8.19
C GLU A 242 -10.97 -10.41 8.66
N ASN A 243 -11.19 -11.34 9.58
CA ASN A 243 -10.15 -12.24 10.07
C ASN A 243 -9.57 -13.12 8.95
N VAL A 244 -10.42 -13.69 8.10
CA VAL A 244 -9.98 -14.47 6.93
C VAL A 244 -9.08 -13.63 6.01
N MET A 245 -9.46 -12.39 5.74
CA MET A 245 -8.69 -11.51 4.88
C MET A 245 -7.35 -11.09 5.49
N GLU A 246 -7.29 -10.87 6.81
CA GLU A 246 -6.01 -10.61 7.49
C GLU A 246 -5.04 -11.78 7.36
N HIS A 247 -5.52 -13.02 7.45
CA HIS A 247 -4.70 -14.22 7.20
C HIS A 247 -4.23 -14.30 5.75
N ILE A 248 -5.11 -14.06 4.77
CA ILE A 248 -4.74 -14.04 3.34
C ILE A 248 -3.67 -12.97 3.06
N LYS A 249 -3.80 -11.79 3.67
CA LYS A 249 -2.79 -10.73 3.58
C LYS A 249 -1.45 -11.16 4.20
N ALA A 250 -1.48 -11.78 5.38
CA ALA A 250 -0.29 -12.28 6.06
C ALA A 250 0.41 -13.36 5.23
N ILE A 251 -0.33 -14.34 4.70
CA ILE A 251 0.17 -15.39 3.80
C ILE A 251 0.83 -14.77 2.56
N THR A 252 0.12 -13.87 1.87
CA THR A 252 0.61 -13.22 0.67
C THR A 252 1.88 -12.42 0.94
N LYS A 253 1.93 -11.67 2.04
CA LYS A 253 3.10 -10.90 2.45
C LYS A 253 4.28 -11.81 2.78
N GLY A 254 4.03 -12.91 3.48
CA GLY A 254 5.06 -13.91 3.80
C GLY A 254 5.66 -14.53 2.54
N ILE A 255 4.83 -14.93 1.58
CA ILE A 255 5.27 -15.45 0.28
C ILE A 255 6.12 -14.42 -0.47
N ARG A 256 5.67 -13.17 -0.54
CA ARG A 256 6.41 -12.08 -1.22
C ARG A 256 7.77 -11.82 -0.57
N ASN A 257 7.86 -11.89 0.75
CA ASN A 257 9.13 -11.72 1.47
C ASN A 257 10.12 -12.84 1.13
N VAL A 258 9.70 -14.10 1.21
CA VAL A 258 10.56 -15.24 0.82
C VAL A 258 11.01 -15.12 -0.63
N ARG A 259 10.11 -14.78 -1.53
CA ARG A 259 10.45 -14.58 -2.96
C ARG A 259 11.48 -13.46 -3.15
N ALA A 260 11.35 -12.37 -2.40
CA ALA A 260 12.32 -11.26 -2.43
C ALA A 260 13.67 -11.65 -1.83
N GLU A 261 13.71 -12.37 -0.72
CA GLU A 261 14.93 -12.86 -0.08
C GLU A 261 15.70 -13.86 -0.97
N MET A 262 14.97 -14.62 -1.80
CA MET A 262 15.53 -15.59 -2.72
C MET A 262 15.73 -15.06 -4.14
N ASP A 263 15.53 -13.74 -4.39
CA ASP A 263 15.62 -13.09 -5.70
C ASP A 263 14.77 -13.79 -6.79
N VAL A 264 13.58 -14.31 -6.42
CA VAL A 264 12.68 -15.01 -7.35
C VAL A 264 12.01 -14.01 -8.28
N PRO A 265 12.19 -14.10 -9.61
CA PRO A 265 11.58 -13.15 -10.54
C PRO A 265 10.04 -13.25 -10.52
N ASN A 266 9.35 -12.12 -10.71
CA ASN A 266 7.88 -12.06 -10.69
C ASN A 266 7.21 -12.92 -11.78
N SER A 267 7.91 -13.20 -12.88
CA SER A 267 7.41 -14.07 -13.95
C SER A 267 7.35 -15.55 -13.55
N ARG A 268 8.11 -15.95 -12.55
CA ARG A 268 8.15 -17.35 -12.07
C ARG A 268 7.00 -17.54 -11.06
N LYS A 269 6.10 -18.44 -11.38
CA LYS A 269 4.99 -18.85 -10.50
C LYS A 269 5.37 -20.10 -9.73
N THR A 270 4.83 -20.25 -8.51
CA THR A 270 5.10 -21.38 -7.63
C THR A 270 3.81 -22.07 -7.21
N LYS A 271 3.89 -23.33 -6.86
CA LYS A 271 2.84 -23.96 -6.06
C LYS A 271 2.90 -23.42 -4.63
N VAL A 272 1.73 -23.22 -4.04
CA VAL A 272 1.58 -22.74 -2.67
C VAL A 272 0.77 -23.77 -1.89
N TYR A 273 1.36 -24.38 -0.88
CA TYR A 273 0.65 -25.22 0.06
C TYR A 273 0.33 -24.41 1.31
N VAL A 274 -0.93 -24.33 1.68
CA VAL A 274 -1.40 -23.67 2.90
C VAL A 274 -1.89 -24.75 3.84
N VAL A 275 -1.17 -24.96 4.94
CA VAL A 275 -1.56 -25.90 5.98
C VAL A 275 -2.21 -25.13 7.12
N CYS A 276 -3.51 -25.30 7.30
CA CYS A 276 -4.28 -24.66 8.38
C CYS A 276 -5.31 -25.63 8.94
N GLN A 277 -5.57 -25.53 10.25
CA GLN A 277 -6.57 -26.33 10.95
C GLN A 277 -7.88 -25.58 11.21
N ASP A 278 -7.86 -24.25 11.01
CA ASP A 278 -9.05 -23.43 11.15
C ASP A 278 -9.98 -23.61 9.93
N GLU A 279 -11.21 -24.07 10.17
CA GLU A 279 -12.17 -24.40 9.13
C GLU A 279 -12.68 -23.13 8.40
N ALA A 280 -12.81 -21.99 9.09
CA ALA A 280 -13.25 -20.75 8.49
C ALA A 280 -12.20 -20.21 7.53
N LEU A 281 -10.91 -20.26 7.93
CA LEU A 281 -9.78 -19.90 7.09
C LEU A 281 -9.66 -20.82 5.89
N TYR A 282 -9.78 -22.14 6.09
CA TYR A 282 -9.75 -23.14 5.02
C TYR A 282 -10.81 -22.80 3.95
N ASN A 283 -12.08 -22.72 4.34
CA ASN A 283 -13.20 -22.45 3.45
C ASN A 283 -13.08 -21.04 2.80
N GLY A 284 -12.58 -20.06 3.55
CA GLY A 284 -12.38 -18.69 3.07
C GLY A 284 -11.34 -18.61 1.95
N ILE A 285 -10.20 -19.30 2.10
CA ILE A 285 -9.16 -19.33 1.07
C ILE A 285 -9.64 -20.16 -0.13
N GLU A 286 -10.27 -21.33 0.10
CA GLU A 286 -10.79 -22.21 -0.94
C GLU A 286 -11.77 -21.45 -1.85
N GLY A 287 -12.73 -20.72 -1.27
CA GLY A 287 -13.71 -19.92 -2.00
C GLY A 287 -13.13 -18.74 -2.81
N MET A 288 -11.87 -18.37 -2.56
CA MET A 288 -11.21 -17.25 -3.23
C MET A 288 -9.92 -17.64 -3.96
N THR A 289 -9.62 -18.94 -4.10
CA THR A 289 -8.36 -19.46 -4.64
C THR A 289 -7.95 -18.77 -5.95
N GLU A 290 -8.86 -18.65 -6.92
CA GLU A 290 -8.55 -18.07 -8.23
C GLU A 290 -8.27 -16.57 -8.14
N SER A 291 -8.95 -15.85 -7.26
CA SER A 291 -8.75 -14.42 -7.04
C SER A 291 -7.41 -14.10 -6.33
N VAL A 292 -6.94 -14.98 -5.43
CA VAL A 292 -5.71 -14.75 -4.67
C VAL A 292 -4.45 -15.28 -5.36
N LYS A 293 -4.55 -16.24 -6.29
CA LYS A 293 -3.41 -16.76 -7.07
C LYS A 293 -2.50 -15.67 -7.66
N PRO A 294 -3.03 -14.64 -8.34
CA PRO A 294 -2.18 -13.58 -8.90
C PRO A 294 -1.41 -12.78 -7.84
N LEU A 295 -2.04 -12.56 -6.67
CA LEU A 295 -1.44 -11.79 -5.57
C LEU A 295 -0.27 -12.53 -4.92
N MET A 296 -0.33 -13.87 -4.90
CA MET A 296 0.69 -14.77 -4.36
C MET A 296 1.75 -15.17 -5.40
N ASN A 297 1.59 -14.77 -6.67
CA ASN A 297 2.36 -15.30 -7.79
C ASN A 297 2.29 -16.85 -7.86
N ALA A 298 1.14 -17.41 -7.55
CA ALA A 298 0.90 -18.85 -7.56
C ALA A 298 0.38 -19.32 -8.92
N ASN A 299 0.79 -20.52 -9.34
CA ASN A 299 0.13 -21.29 -10.41
C ASN A 299 -0.95 -22.21 -9.83
N GLU A 300 -0.75 -22.66 -8.59
CA GLU A 300 -1.67 -23.53 -7.88
C GLU A 300 -1.63 -23.22 -6.38
N ILE A 301 -2.77 -23.25 -5.71
CA ILE A 301 -2.87 -23.13 -4.26
C ILE A 301 -3.56 -24.40 -3.76
N ILE A 302 -2.91 -25.11 -2.88
CA ILE A 302 -3.38 -26.37 -2.28
C ILE A 302 -3.55 -26.10 -0.79
N ILE A 303 -4.75 -26.32 -0.29
CA ILE A 303 -5.08 -26.06 1.12
C ILE A 303 -5.29 -27.42 1.79
N GLU A 304 -4.55 -27.65 2.88
CA GLU A 304 -4.56 -28.92 3.60
C GLU A 304 -4.65 -28.71 5.11
N GLN A 305 -5.12 -29.69 5.84
CA GLN A 305 -5.10 -29.66 7.31
C GLN A 305 -3.80 -30.23 7.88
N THR A 306 -3.04 -30.96 7.08
CA THR A 306 -1.79 -31.59 7.46
C THR A 306 -0.68 -31.33 6.45
N LYS A 307 0.58 -31.56 6.82
CA LYS A 307 1.74 -31.42 5.92
C LYS A 307 1.87 -32.57 4.90
N GLU A 308 0.87 -33.41 4.75
CA GLU A 308 0.93 -34.56 3.84
C GLU A 308 1.02 -34.11 2.36
N GLY A 309 1.96 -34.66 1.60
CA GLY A 309 2.19 -34.27 0.21
C GLY A 309 3.13 -33.08 0.00
N VAL A 310 3.58 -32.41 1.04
CA VAL A 310 4.56 -31.33 0.95
C VAL A 310 5.98 -31.89 0.96
N ALA A 311 6.81 -31.50 -0.02
CA ALA A 311 8.20 -31.93 -0.12
C ALA A 311 9.02 -31.51 1.12
N ASP A 312 9.96 -32.35 1.56
CA ASP A 312 10.77 -32.12 2.75
C ASP A 312 11.67 -30.87 2.64
N ASN A 313 12.08 -30.52 1.42
CA ASN A 313 12.92 -29.36 1.09
C ASN A 313 12.11 -28.08 0.81
N ALA A 314 10.80 -28.09 1.02
CA ALA A 314 9.97 -26.90 0.80
C ALA A 314 10.33 -25.79 1.80
N VAL A 315 10.38 -24.55 1.29
CA VAL A 315 10.57 -23.37 2.12
C VAL A 315 9.28 -23.08 2.89
N SER A 316 9.37 -22.95 4.21
CA SER A 316 8.21 -22.71 5.07
C SER A 316 8.10 -21.24 5.48
N VAL A 317 6.87 -20.73 5.50
CA VAL A 317 6.49 -19.41 6.02
C VAL A 317 5.47 -19.63 7.12
N VAL A 318 5.83 -19.25 8.33
CA VAL A 318 4.91 -19.32 9.48
C VAL A 318 4.13 -18.00 9.57
N VAL A 319 2.81 -18.11 9.54
CA VAL A 319 1.88 -17.00 9.75
C VAL A 319 0.92 -17.36 10.89
N PRO A 320 0.13 -16.41 11.41
CA PRO A 320 -0.89 -16.77 12.39
C PRO A 320 -1.82 -17.85 11.83
N ASP A 321 -2.08 -18.88 12.64
CA ASP A 321 -3.01 -19.99 12.38
C ASP A 321 -2.75 -20.84 11.12
N ALA A 322 -1.63 -20.60 10.39
CA ALA A 322 -1.27 -21.38 9.21
C ALA A 322 0.26 -21.48 9.01
N VAL A 323 0.66 -22.50 8.28
CA VAL A 323 2.02 -22.63 7.75
C VAL A 323 1.94 -22.79 6.25
N VAL A 324 2.65 -21.93 5.54
CA VAL A 324 2.73 -21.97 4.08
C VAL A 324 4.01 -22.64 3.65
N TYR A 325 3.94 -23.51 2.65
CA TYR A 325 5.09 -24.17 2.08
C TYR A 325 5.19 -23.88 0.59
N LEU A 326 6.40 -23.56 0.15
CA LEU A 326 6.75 -23.28 -1.25
C LEU A 326 7.79 -24.30 -1.69
N PRO A 327 7.54 -25.13 -2.73
CA PRO A 327 8.53 -26.06 -3.24
C PRO A 327 9.81 -25.32 -3.69
N LEU A 328 10.95 -25.76 -3.22
CA LEU A 328 12.22 -25.10 -3.52
C LEU A 328 12.53 -25.11 -5.04
N GLU A 329 12.15 -26.17 -5.72
CA GLU A 329 12.31 -26.33 -7.17
C GLU A 329 11.52 -25.28 -7.99
N ASP A 330 10.39 -24.79 -7.45
CA ASP A 330 9.62 -23.73 -8.07
C ASP A 330 10.24 -22.34 -7.83
N LEU A 331 11.00 -22.17 -6.75
CA LEU A 331 11.61 -20.89 -6.37
C LEU A 331 12.95 -20.67 -7.06
N VAL A 332 13.77 -21.73 -7.19
CA VAL A 332 15.13 -21.65 -7.73
C VAL A 332 15.20 -22.40 -9.05
N ASP A 333 15.78 -21.77 -10.07
CA ASP A 333 16.21 -22.46 -11.28
C ASP A 333 17.60 -23.03 -11.04
N PHE A 334 17.66 -24.28 -10.64
CA PHE A 334 18.93 -24.95 -10.32
C PHE A 334 19.91 -24.92 -11.49
N GLU A 335 19.43 -25.04 -12.73
CA GLU A 335 20.29 -25.01 -13.90
C GLU A 335 20.84 -23.61 -14.20
N GLN A 336 19.98 -22.59 -14.15
CA GLN A 336 20.39 -21.19 -14.34
C GLN A 336 21.30 -20.70 -13.20
N GLU A 337 20.96 -21.02 -11.96
CA GLU A 337 21.79 -20.64 -10.81
C GLU A 337 23.14 -21.35 -10.83
N LEU A 338 23.17 -22.61 -11.20
CA LEU A 338 24.42 -23.35 -11.38
C LEU A 338 25.28 -22.76 -12.51
N GLU A 339 24.68 -22.36 -13.62
CA GLU A 339 25.38 -21.69 -14.74
C GLU A 339 25.88 -20.30 -14.28
N ARG A 340 25.13 -19.55 -13.51
CA ARG A 340 25.54 -18.26 -12.93
C ARG A 340 26.72 -18.44 -11.99
N LEU A 341 26.63 -19.40 -11.06
CA LEU A 341 27.68 -19.70 -10.11
C LEU A 341 28.96 -20.19 -10.81
N LYS A 342 28.86 -20.99 -11.88
CA LYS A 342 30.01 -21.40 -12.70
C LYS A 342 30.67 -20.19 -13.37
N LYS A 343 29.90 -19.26 -13.93
CA LYS A 343 30.46 -18.03 -14.52
C LYS A 343 31.16 -17.16 -13.47
N GLU A 344 30.57 -17.09 -12.26
CA GLU A 344 31.18 -16.35 -11.15
C GLU A 344 32.45 -17.05 -10.61
N GLU A 345 32.45 -18.37 -10.52
CA GLU A 345 33.64 -19.17 -10.20
C GLU A 345 34.76 -18.90 -11.19
N ASP A 346 34.46 -18.93 -12.50
CA ASP A 346 35.44 -18.65 -13.56
C ASP A 346 36.00 -17.21 -13.47
N ARG A 347 35.15 -16.26 -13.16
CA ARG A 347 35.52 -14.85 -12.92
C ARG A 347 36.48 -14.73 -11.74
N LEU A 348 36.12 -15.29 -10.61
CA LEU A 348 36.91 -15.23 -9.37
C LEU A 348 38.24 -15.95 -9.55
N ASN A 349 38.30 -17.11 -10.21
CA ASN A 349 39.52 -17.82 -10.52
C ASN A 349 40.45 -16.99 -11.39
N LYS A 350 39.96 -16.21 -12.36
CA LYS A 350 40.76 -15.30 -13.18
C LYS A 350 41.33 -14.14 -12.35
N GLU A 351 40.53 -13.54 -11.46
CA GLU A 351 41.00 -12.45 -10.59
C GLU A 351 42.02 -12.93 -9.55
N ILE A 352 41.80 -14.12 -8.96
CA ILE A 352 42.81 -14.77 -8.08
C ILE A 352 44.12 -14.97 -8.79
N LYS A 353 44.12 -15.62 -9.98
CA LYS A 353 45.33 -15.83 -10.78
C LYS A 353 46.03 -14.54 -11.14
N ARG A 354 45.27 -13.47 -11.43
CA ARG A 354 45.84 -12.15 -11.71
C ARG A 354 46.53 -11.55 -10.47
N ALA A 355 45.85 -11.60 -9.31
CA ALA A 355 46.42 -11.08 -8.06
C ALA A 355 47.67 -11.89 -7.63
N GLU A 356 47.61 -13.21 -7.70
CA GLU A 356 48.77 -14.11 -7.48
C GLU A 356 49.93 -13.78 -8.41
N GLY A 357 49.65 -13.61 -9.74
CA GLY A 357 50.68 -13.25 -10.71
C GLY A 357 51.29 -11.88 -10.44
N MET A 358 50.54 -10.91 -9.97
CA MET A 358 51.05 -9.60 -9.55
C MET A 358 51.92 -9.71 -8.30
N LEU A 359 51.49 -10.49 -7.31
CA LEU A 359 52.23 -10.70 -6.05
C LEU A 359 53.48 -11.59 -6.23
N ALA A 360 53.50 -12.47 -7.24
CA ALA A 360 54.66 -13.28 -7.60
C ALA A 360 55.71 -12.50 -8.39
N ASN A 361 55.38 -11.31 -8.90
CA ASN A 361 56.32 -10.48 -9.64
C ASN A 361 57.23 -9.70 -8.67
N GLU A 362 58.47 -10.15 -8.50
CA GLU A 362 59.45 -9.53 -7.60
C GLU A 362 59.70 -8.04 -7.90
N ARG A 363 59.57 -7.60 -9.17
CA ARG A 363 59.69 -6.17 -9.51
C ARG A 363 58.51 -5.34 -9.02
N PHE A 364 57.33 -5.91 -8.99
CA PHE A 364 56.15 -5.25 -8.45
C PHE A 364 56.26 -5.15 -6.93
N VAL A 365 56.53 -6.25 -6.25
CA VAL A 365 56.58 -6.31 -4.77
C VAL A 365 57.72 -5.43 -4.20
N SER A 366 58.86 -5.33 -4.93
CA SER A 366 60.03 -4.56 -4.46
C SER A 366 59.97 -3.07 -4.82
N LYS A 367 59.22 -2.66 -5.86
CA LYS A 367 59.21 -1.26 -6.36
C LYS A 367 57.88 -0.53 -6.18
N ALA A 368 56.77 -1.24 -5.99
CA ALA A 368 55.48 -0.60 -5.78
C ALA A 368 55.35 -0.06 -4.33
N PRO A 369 54.58 1.01 -4.11
CA PRO A 369 54.22 1.49 -2.77
C PRO A 369 53.61 0.36 -1.94
N ALA A 370 53.93 0.31 -0.62
CA ALA A 370 53.49 -0.77 0.28
C ALA A 370 51.98 -0.92 0.35
N ASP A 371 51.25 0.21 0.30
CA ASP A 371 49.80 0.28 0.24
C ASP A 371 49.19 -0.40 -0.99
N LYS A 372 49.87 -0.33 -2.16
CA LYS A 372 49.40 -1.02 -3.36
C LYS A 372 49.64 -2.54 -3.29
N VAL A 373 50.74 -2.95 -2.71
CA VAL A 373 51.02 -4.38 -2.49
C VAL A 373 50.05 -4.97 -1.48
N GLN A 374 49.76 -4.23 -0.42
CA GLN A 374 48.75 -4.64 0.59
C GLN A 374 47.37 -4.72 -0.03
N ALA A 375 46.95 -3.74 -0.82
CA ALA A 375 45.67 -3.77 -1.52
C ALA A 375 45.48 -4.99 -2.43
N GLU A 376 46.54 -5.46 -3.09
CA GLU A 376 46.44 -6.69 -3.90
C GLU A 376 46.42 -7.96 -3.04
N ARG A 377 47.01 -7.98 -1.85
CA ARG A 377 46.85 -9.06 -0.86
C ARG A 377 45.43 -9.13 -0.33
N ASP A 378 44.88 -8.00 0.04
CA ASP A 378 43.50 -7.89 0.56
C ASP A 378 42.50 -8.34 -0.50
N LYS A 379 42.74 -8.02 -1.78
CA LYS A 379 41.93 -8.51 -2.89
C LYS A 379 42.02 -10.01 -3.07
N LEU A 380 43.23 -10.58 -2.98
CA LEU A 380 43.44 -12.01 -3.10
C LEU A 380 42.71 -12.78 -2.00
N GLU A 381 42.84 -12.32 -0.76
CA GLU A 381 42.12 -12.89 0.40
C GLU A 381 40.60 -12.82 0.17
N LYS A 382 40.06 -11.65 -0.16
CA LYS A 382 38.66 -11.44 -0.45
C LYS A 382 38.11 -12.32 -1.57
N TYR A 383 38.82 -12.42 -2.69
CA TYR A 383 38.39 -13.26 -3.82
C TYR A 383 38.47 -14.76 -3.48
N THR A 384 39.42 -15.16 -2.65
CA THR A 384 39.51 -16.55 -2.16
C THR A 384 38.36 -16.91 -1.27
N GLU A 385 37.98 -16.03 -0.36
CA GLU A 385 36.78 -16.21 0.50
C GLU A 385 35.52 -16.28 -0.35
N MET A 386 35.33 -15.36 -1.29
CA MET A 386 34.19 -15.37 -2.20
C MET A 386 34.11 -16.65 -3.03
N LEU A 387 35.28 -17.16 -3.51
CA LEU A 387 35.30 -18.42 -4.23
C LEU A 387 34.90 -19.62 -3.39
N ALA A 388 35.32 -19.65 -2.12
CA ALA A 388 34.91 -20.69 -1.18
C ALA A 388 33.39 -20.68 -0.97
N GLN A 389 32.77 -19.50 -0.78
CA GLN A 389 31.34 -19.35 -0.65
C GLN A 389 30.59 -19.80 -1.92
N VAL A 390 31.09 -19.44 -3.11
CA VAL A 390 30.49 -19.87 -4.39
C VAL A 390 30.50 -21.38 -4.50
N LYS A 391 31.64 -22.04 -4.18
CA LYS A 391 31.76 -23.51 -4.21
C LYS A 391 30.85 -24.21 -3.22
N GLU A 392 30.77 -23.72 -1.98
CA GLU A 392 29.82 -24.23 -0.96
C GLU A 392 28.39 -24.17 -1.44
N ARG A 393 28.00 -23.03 -2.07
CA ARG A 393 26.66 -22.84 -2.63
C ARG A 393 26.38 -23.79 -3.81
N MET A 394 27.37 -24.02 -4.68
CA MET A 394 27.27 -25.01 -5.79
C MET A 394 27.10 -26.44 -5.28
N GLU A 395 27.82 -26.83 -4.22
CA GLU A 395 27.65 -28.15 -3.56
C GLU A 395 26.29 -28.31 -2.90
N GLY A 396 25.75 -27.24 -2.35
CA GLY A 396 24.41 -27.22 -1.77
C GLY A 396 23.29 -27.38 -2.80
N LEU A 397 23.49 -26.90 -4.03
CA LEU A 397 22.54 -27.02 -5.14
C LEU A 397 22.60 -28.37 -5.87
N GLY A 398 23.68 -29.13 -5.71
CA GLY A 398 23.91 -30.43 -6.37
C GLY A 398 23.45 -31.64 -5.53
N LYS A 399 22.93 -31.44 -4.36
CA LYS A 399 22.34 -32.46 -3.49
C LYS A 399 20.82 -32.40 -3.51
#